data_062e60168f0127c6ab8172b530cc33b4
#
_entry.id   062e60168f0127c6ab8172b530cc33b4
#
_cell.length_a   1.000
_cell.length_b   1.000
_cell.length_c   1.000
_cell.angle_alpha   90.00
_cell.angle_beta   90.00
_cell.angle_gamma   90.00
#
_symmetry.space_group_name_H-M   'P 1'
#
loop_
_entity.id
_entity.type
_entity.pdbx_description
1 polymer ?
#
loop_
_entity_poly.entity_id
_entity_poly.type
_entity_poly.pdbx_seq_one_letter_code
_entity_poly.pdbx_strand_id
1 'polypeptide(L)'
;MARIVVIGAGMGGLAAAARLATVGHQVTLCEAAETHGGMVGAYQRDGFRFDTGPGLLTLPAVYRDLMLKTGRTRLEDEVELRPVDPGSVHLLPDGTRVALANASLAKVESALSAALGAGAGERWGSMLERGRGVWEATRRPLLEEPLPDDPSALHRDPYVPARRGLLARTPRTLGEVAARELRDPRLTALLDEYALRFGLNPERAPASLTSMPYMEQSFGVWYVTGGMRAIADAALRRCEARGVELRFGTRVERILGEERVTGVQLADGTVLDADAVVDDRAPQQGTGAPGRFTLLLALRGARPDGTHHRTVLHAPDRADELDALFGRAPRLCVRPTLQLLRPDDATLAPEGHETAVLTATVPPQGPVDWTDAARVSAYADALLAHAAQAAPELRERVLWSQARTPADTAAETGAPGGSVPPPSLAGAGGAFLAPPNTDTLPGVFHVGGATHPGGGLARVGMSATVVAGLIGTP
;
A
#
# COMPACT_ATOMS: atom_id res chain seq x y z
N MET A 1 -32.05 -13.65 1.27
CA MET A 1 -30.82 -14.04 0.54
C MET A 1 -30.77 -13.19 -0.73
N ALA A 2 -29.79 -12.31 -0.85
CA ALA A 2 -29.64 -11.45 -2.03
C ALA A 2 -28.63 -12.08 -3.01
N ARG A 3 -28.81 -11.81 -4.31
CA ARG A 3 -27.84 -12.11 -5.36
C ARG A 3 -26.88 -10.92 -5.45
N ILE A 4 -25.60 -11.16 -5.24
CA ILE A 4 -24.59 -10.12 -5.22
C ILE A 4 -23.55 -10.41 -6.30
N VAL A 5 -23.30 -9.44 -7.16
CA VAL A 5 -22.18 -9.50 -8.11
C VAL A 5 -21.03 -8.66 -7.55
N VAL A 6 -19.85 -9.27 -7.42
CA VAL A 6 -18.59 -8.61 -7.07
C VAL A 6 -17.77 -8.45 -8.35
N ILE A 7 -17.36 -7.23 -8.67
CA ILE A 7 -16.57 -6.89 -9.85
C ILE A 7 -15.11 -6.69 -9.42
N GLY A 8 -14.23 -7.57 -9.89
CA GLY A 8 -12.81 -7.57 -9.58
C GLY A 8 -12.43 -8.57 -8.49
N ALA A 9 -11.38 -9.37 -8.77
CA ALA A 9 -10.77 -10.32 -7.83
C ALA A 9 -9.50 -9.75 -7.18
N GLY A 10 -9.45 -8.45 -6.96
CA GLY A 10 -8.46 -7.80 -6.09
C GLY A 10 -8.68 -8.21 -4.63
N MET A 11 -7.79 -7.77 -3.73
CA MET A 11 -7.91 -8.10 -2.31
C MET A 11 -9.21 -7.55 -1.68
N GLY A 12 -9.73 -6.44 -2.20
CA GLY A 12 -11.01 -5.86 -1.77
C GLY A 12 -12.18 -6.76 -2.16
N GLY A 13 -12.26 -7.10 -3.44
CA GLY A 13 -13.32 -7.95 -3.98
C GLY A 13 -13.33 -9.35 -3.36
N LEU A 14 -12.16 -10.00 -3.25
CA LEU A 14 -12.04 -11.32 -2.60
C LEU A 14 -12.50 -11.30 -1.13
N ALA A 15 -12.07 -10.29 -0.37
CA ALA A 15 -12.45 -10.16 1.04
C ALA A 15 -13.95 -9.86 1.20
N ALA A 16 -14.53 -9.02 0.35
CA ALA A 16 -15.97 -8.72 0.34
C ALA A 16 -16.78 -9.96 -0.04
N ALA A 17 -16.40 -10.66 -1.13
CA ALA A 17 -17.08 -11.87 -1.59
C ALA A 17 -17.11 -12.97 -0.50
N ALA A 18 -15.95 -13.22 0.14
CA ALA A 18 -15.87 -14.20 1.22
C ALA A 18 -16.78 -13.83 2.41
N ARG A 19 -16.83 -12.56 2.81
CA ARG A 19 -17.67 -12.08 3.92
C ARG A 19 -19.17 -12.19 3.58
N LEU A 20 -19.57 -11.74 2.41
CA LEU A 20 -20.96 -11.74 1.96
C LEU A 20 -21.52 -13.17 1.77
N ALA A 21 -20.73 -14.06 1.19
CA ALA A 21 -21.10 -15.47 1.08
C ALA A 21 -21.21 -16.15 2.45
N THR A 22 -20.35 -15.79 3.41
CA THR A 22 -20.38 -16.34 4.77
C THR A 22 -21.65 -16.00 5.52
N VAL A 23 -22.23 -14.81 5.30
CA VAL A 23 -23.49 -14.43 5.94
C VAL A 23 -24.72 -14.90 5.18
N GLY A 24 -24.58 -15.64 4.07
CA GLY A 24 -25.66 -16.35 3.38
C GLY A 24 -26.19 -15.69 2.12
N HIS A 25 -25.47 -14.71 1.55
CA HIS A 25 -25.80 -14.20 0.20
C HIS A 25 -25.31 -15.16 -0.88
N GLN A 26 -25.95 -15.13 -2.04
CA GLN A 26 -25.47 -15.76 -3.27
C GLN A 26 -24.51 -14.81 -3.96
N VAL A 27 -23.22 -15.17 -4.05
CA VAL A 27 -22.18 -14.26 -4.56
C VAL A 27 -21.57 -14.84 -5.84
N THR A 28 -21.57 -14.02 -6.90
CA THR A 28 -20.80 -14.25 -8.14
C THR A 28 -19.71 -13.21 -8.23
N LEU A 29 -18.46 -13.63 -8.35
CA LEU A 29 -17.31 -12.75 -8.53
C LEU A 29 -16.83 -12.82 -9.98
N CYS A 30 -16.81 -11.67 -10.67
CA CYS A 30 -16.34 -11.52 -12.05
C CYS A 30 -15.00 -10.78 -12.08
N GLU A 31 -14.00 -11.40 -12.70
CA GLU A 31 -12.64 -10.84 -12.88
C GLU A 31 -12.31 -10.80 -14.37
N ALA A 32 -11.82 -9.65 -14.84
CA ALA A 32 -11.47 -9.47 -16.25
C ALA A 32 -10.19 -10.22 -16.66
N ALA A 33 -9.27 -10.41 -15.71
CA ALA A 33 -8.05 -11.17 -15.92
C ALA A 33 -8.29 -12.68 -15.71
N GLU A 34 -7.36 -13.50 -16.19
CA GLU A 34 -7.36 -14.95 -15.97
C GLU A 34 -6.90 -15.34 -14.55
N THR A 35 -6.55 -14.36 -13.71
CA THR A 35 -6.01 -14.60 -12.37
C THR A 35 -6.53 -13.56 -11.38
N HIS A 36 -6.43 -13.88 -10.10
CA HIS A 36 -6.86 -13.07 -8.97
C HIS A 36 -5.72 -12.26 -8.35
N GLY A 37 -6.02 -11.48 -7.31
CA GLY A 37 -5.07 -10.75 -6.46
C GLY A 37 -4.91 -9.27 -6.81
N GLY A 38 -5.22 -8.86 -8.03
CA GLY A 38 -5.05 -7.47 -8.45
C GLY A 38 -3.61 -6.99 -8.23
N MET A 39 -3.43 -5.90 -7.46
CA MET A 39 -2.09 -5.40 -7.12
C MET A 39 -1.26 -6.35 -6.23
N VAL A 40 -1.86 -7.38 -5.63
CA VAL A 40 -1.15 -8.45 -4.91
C VAL A 40 -0.91 -9.61 -5.87
N GLY A 41 -0.23 -9.32 -6.96
CA GLY A 41 0.15 -10.28 -8.00
C GLY A 41 1.51 -10.89 -7.78
N ALA A 42 1.87 -11.88 -8.62
CA ALA A 42 3.20 -12.46 -8.67
C ALA A 42 3.72 -12.49 -10.11
N TYR A 43 5.02 -12.27 -10.26
CA TYR A 43 5.75 -12.47 -11.51
C TYR A 43 6.69 -13.67 -11.36
N GLN A 44 6.67 -14.56 -12.33
CA GLN A 44 7.51 -15.77 -12.32
C GLN A 44 8.27 -15.92 -13.64
N ARG A 45 9.57 -16.19 -13.53
CA ARG A 45 10.43 -16.46 -14.67
C ARG A 45 11.67 -17.25 -14.24
N ASP A 46 12.01 -18.30 -14.99
CA ASP A 46 13.22 -19.11 -14.81
C ASP A 46 13.38 -19.65 -13.36
N GLY A 47 12.28 -20.01 -12.70
CA GLY A 47 12.26 -20.50 -11.31
C GLY A 47 12.32 -19.41 -10.24
N PHE A 48 12.44 -18.14 -10.63
CA PHE A 48 12.34 -16.99 -9.71
C PHE A 48 10.89 -16.53 -9.58
N ARG A 49 10.52 -16.12 -8.37
CA ARG A 49 9.19 -15.59 -8.04
C ARG A 49 9.31 -14.24 -7.33
N PHE A 50 8.50 -13.29 -7.71
CA PHE A 50 8.47 -11.94 -7.17
C PHE A 50 7.04 -11.49 -6.90
N ASP A 51 6.84 -10.72 -5.82
CA ASP A 51 5.62 -9.94 -5.68
C ASP A 51 5.64 -8.75 -6.64
N THR A 52 4.51 -8.45 -7.28
CA THR A 52 4.37 -7.30 -8.17
C THR A 52 3.80 -6.06 -7.47
N GLY A 53 3.35 -6.21 -6.24
CA GLY A 53 2.79 -5.17 -5.38
C GLY A 53 3.54 -4.99 -4.06
N PRO A 54 2.83 -4.87 -2.93
CA PRO A 54 3.48 -4.75 -1.62
C PRO A 54 4.25 -6.02 -1.26
N GLY A 55 5.49 -5.88 -0.79
CA GLY A 55 6.32 -7.02 -0.36
C GLY A 55 6.30 -7.26 1.16
N LEU A 56 5.59 -6.43 1.93
CA LEU A 56 5.48 -6.52 3.38
C LEU A 56 4.05 -6.27 3.84
N LEU A 57 3.64 -6.99 4.89
CA LEU A 57 2.34 -6.86 5.53
C LEU A 57 2.46 -6.01 6.79
N THR A 58 1.61 -4.99 6.89
CA THR A 58 1.33 -4.25 8.12
C THR A 58 -0.08 -4.58 8.60
N LEU A 59 -0.35 -4.48 9.90
CA LEU A 59 -1.65 -4.78 10.51
C LEU A 59 -2.24 -6.14 10.07
N PRO A 60 -1.56 -7.27 10.31
CA PRO A 60 -2.08 -8.59 9.96
C PRO A 60 -3.43 -8.92 10.62
N ALA A 61 -3.80 -8.18 11.67
CA ALA A 61 -5.08 -8.32 12.37
C ALA A 61 -6.29 -8.25 11.42
N VAL A 62 -6.22 -7.47 10.35
CA VAL A 62 -7.31 -7.34 9.37
C VAL A 62 -7.57 -8.67 8.63
N TYR A 63 -6.50 -9.35 8.22
CA TYR A 63 -6.63 -10.64 7.53
C TYR A 63 -6.83 -11.81 8.50
N ARG A 64 -6.35 -11.69 9.74
CA ARG A 64 -6.72 -12.62 10.82
C ARG A 64 -8.24 -12.57 11.09
N ASP A 65 -8.82 -11.37 11.13
CA ASP A 65 -10.27 -11.20 11.26
C ASP A 65 -11.02 -11.79 10.05
N LEU A 66 -10.54 -11.56 8.82
CA LEU A 66 -11.13 -12.15 7.62
C LEU A 66 -11.19 -13.68 7.75
N MET A 67 -10.07 -14.35 8.04
CA MET A 67 -10.03 -15.82 8.14
C MET A 67 -10.88 -16.34 9.29
N LEU A 68 -10.84 -15.68 10.44
CA LEU A 68 -11.64 -16.06 11.60
C LEU A 68 -13.14 -15.93 11.34
N LYS A 69 -13.58 -14.79 10.81
CA LYS A 69 -15.00 -14.50 10.57
C LYS A 69 -15.59 -15.30 9.42
N THR A 70 -14.79 -15.64 8.41
CA THR A 70 -15.27 -16.34 7.23
C THR A 70 -14.98 -17.86 7.27
N GLY A 71 -14.16 -18.36 8.17
CA GLY A 71 -13.77 -19.77 8.17
C GLY A 71 -13.50 -20.37 9.54
N ARG A 72 -13.44 -19.56 10.61
CA ARG A 72 -13.04 -19.95 11.96
C ARG A 72 -11.62 -20.56 12.00
N THR A 73 -10.77 -20.20 11.03
CA THR A 73 -9.35 -20.55 10.97
C THR A 73 -8.50 -19.34 11.31
N ARG A 74 -7.25 -19.54 11.72
CA ARG A 74 -6.30 -18.45 11.89
C ARG A 74 -5.65 -18.13 10.53
N LEU A 75 -5.17 -16.92 10.35
CA LEU A 75 -4.39 -16.55 9.16
C LEU A 75 -3.11 -17.40 9.08
N GLU A 76 -2.50 -17.70 10.21
CA GLU A 76 -1.28 -18.49 10.34
C GLU A 76 -1.46 -19.98 10.00
N ASP A 77 -2.71 -20.46 9.90
CA ASP A 77 -3.01 -21.80 9.40
C ASP A 77 -3.03 -21.84 7.85
N GLU A 78 -3.13 -20.66 7.20
CA GLU A 78 -3.19 -20.50 5.74
C GLU A 78 -1.87 -20.02 5.14
N VAL A 79 -1.12 -19.17 5.88
CA VAL A 79 0.15 -18.57 5.45
C VAL A 79 1.12 -18.46 6.62
N GLU A 80 2.40 -18.64 6.35
CA GLU A 80 3.44 -18.42 7.37
C GLU A 80 3.83 -16.93 7.41
N LEU A 81 3.64 -16.31 8.59
CA LEU A 81 4.02 -14.93 8.86
C LEU A 81 5.33 -14.89 9.66
N ARG A 82 6.34 -14.20 9.14
CA ARG A 82 7.62 -13.96 9.81
C ARG A 82 7.77 -12.47 10.14
N PRO A 83 8.10 -12.10 11.39
CA PRO A 83 8.44 -10.72 11.70
C PRO A 83 9.74 -10.33 10.99
N VAL A 84 9.80 -9.14 10.42
CA VAL A 84 11.02 -8.61 9.79
C VAL A 84 11.77 -7.79 10.83
N ASP A 85 12.91 -8.28 11.32
CA ASP A 85 13.73 -7.56 12.31
C ASP A 85 15.22 -7.50 11.88
N PRO A 86 15.81 -6.31 11.74
CA PRO A 86 15.17 -4.99 11.89
C PRO A 86 14.04 -4.77 10.87
N GLY A 87 13.01 -4.00 11.26
CA GLY A 87 11.87 -3.65 10.41
C GLY A 87 12.28 -2.90 9.15
N SER A 88 13.38 -2.14 9.25
CA SER A 88 14.06 -1.48 8.12
C SER A 88 15.47 -1.05 8.52
N VAL A 89 16.35 -0.96 7.52
CA VAL A 89 17.63 -0.26 7.63
C VAL A 89 17.59 0.95 6.70
N HIS A 90 17.96 2.11 7.21
CA HIS A 90 17.96 3.35 6.45
C HIS A 90 19.39 3.81 6.18
N LEU A 91 19.66 4.15 4.92
CA LEU A 91 20.83 4.90 4.49
C LEU A 91 20.39 6.34 4.26
N LEU A 92 20.79 7.23 5.17
CA LEU A 92 20.35 8.62 5.19
C LEU A 92 21.16 9.48 4.21
N PRO A 93 20.70 10.72 3.89
CA PRO A 93 21.34 11.57 2.89
C PRO A 93 22.83 11.89 3.15
N ASP A 94 23.23 11.89 4.41
CA ASP A 94 24.64 12.13 4.84
C ASP A 94 25.49 10.84 4.89
N GLY A 95 24.94 9.70 4.45
CA GLY A 95 25.58 8.40 4.50
C GLY A 95 25.44 7.65 5.83
N THR A 96 24.81 8.25 6.84
CA THR A 96 24.56 7.59 8.12
C THR A 96 23.63 6.39 7.92
N ARG A 97 23.99 5.26 8.53
CA ARG A 97 23.12 4.06 8.56
C ARG A 97 22.45 3.92 9.91
N VAL A 98 21.17 3.59 9.91
CA VAL A 98 20.42 3.27 11.12
C VAL A 98 19.47 2.10 10.87
N ALA A 99 19.48 1.13 11.76
CA ALA A 99 18.57 0.00 11.78
C ALA A 99 17.45 0.27 12.78
N LEU A 100 16.21 0.24 12.31
CA LEU A 100 15.03 0.44 13.13
C LEU A 100 14.44 -0.92 13.52
N ALA A 101 14.44 -1.22 14.82
CA ALA A 101 13.89 -2.46 15.34
C ALA A 101 12.40 -2.60 15.01
N ASN A 102 11.97 -3.83 14.75
CA ASN A 102 10.55 -4.12 14.51
C ASN A 102 9.76 -4.10 15.81
N ALA A 103 8.59 -3.44 15.80
CA ALA A 103 7.63 -3.40 16.91
C ALA A 103 8.25 -3.06 18.30
N SER A 104 9.26 -2.19 18.33
CA SER A 104 9.92 -1.80 19.57
C SER A 104 10.34 -0.33 19.58
N LEU A 105 9.43 0.55 20.02
CA LEU A 105 9.64 2.00 20.05
C LEU A 105 10.92 2.38 20.83
N ALA A 106 11.15 1.77 22.00
CA ALA A 106 12.32 2.07 22.81
C ALA A 106 13.66 1.73 22.11
N LYS A 107 13.69 0.60 21.36
CA LYS A 107 14.87 0.25 20.56
C LYS A 107 15.07 1.20 19.38
N VAL A 108 13.97 1.67 18.74
CA VAL A 108 14.01 2.66 17.67
C VAL A 108 14.58 3.98 18.20
N GLU A 109 14.09 4.49 19.33
CA GLU A 109 14.61 5.70 19.97
C GLU A 109 16.10 5.58 20.31
N SER A 110 16.51 4.45 20.89
CA SER A 110 17.91 4.19 21.22
C SER A 110 18.80 4.16 19.97
N ALA A 111 18.36 3.50 18.91
CA ALA A 111 19.08 3.41 17.65
C ALA A 111 19.25 4.79 16.98
N LEU A 112 18.18 5.60 16.97
CA LEU A 112 18.23 6.96 16.44
C LEU A 112 19.14 7.87 17.26
N SER A 113 19.10 7.78 18.60
CA SER A 113 19.99 8.57 19.45
C SER A 113 21.46 8.16 19.26
N ALA A 114 21.73 6.88 19.10
CA ALA A 114 23.07 6.38 18.85
C ALA A 114 23.63 6.81 17.48
N ALA A 115 22.80 6.76 16.43
CA ALA A 115 23.22 7.05 15.07
C ALA A 115 23.24 8.56 14.75
N LEU A 116 22.29 9.33 15.29
CA LEU A 116 22.07 10.73 14.92
C LEU A 116 22.47 11.74 15.99
N GLY A 117 22.81 11.25 17.18
CA GLY A 117 23.20 12.07 18.34
C GLY A 117 22.08 12.28 19.34
N ALA A 118 22.45 12.83 20.50
CA ALA A 118 21.55 13.04 21.63
C ALA A 118 20.30 13.85 21.23
N GLY A 119 19.14 13.43 21.73
CA GLY A 119 17.85 14.07 21.48
C GLY A 119 17.17 13.67 20.17
N ALA A 120 17.81 12.92 19.27
CA ALA A 120 17.19 12.49 18.02
C ALA A 120 16.09 11.46 18.29
N GLY A 121 16.38 10.45 19.10
CA GLY A 121 15.41 9.42 19.50
C GLY A 121 14.23 10.02 20.25
N GLU A 122 14.51 10.89 21.24
CA GLU A 122 13.44 11.54 22.04
C GLU A 122 12.51 12.39 21.16
N ARG A 123 13.05 13.11 20.17
CA ARG A 123 12.19 13.87 19.22
C ARG A 123 11.31 12.95 18.40
N TRP A 124 11.89 11.85 17.90
CA TRP A 124 11.15 10.84 17.14
C TRP A 124 10.07 10.17 17.98
N GLY A 125 10.40 9.63 19.16
CA GLY A 125 9.47 9.02 20.09
C GLY A 125 8.35 9.95 20.52
N SER A 126 8.70 11.20 20.81
CA SER A 126 7.73 12.26 21.12
C SER A 126 6.77 12.54 19.97
N MET A 127 7.21 12.51 18.72
CA MET A 127 6.34 12.61 17.53
C MET A 127 5.46 11.37 17.39
N LEU A 128 6.01 10.16 17.58
CA LEU A 128 5.23 8.92 17.54
C LEU A 128 4.15 8.86 18.60
N GLU A 129 4.39 9.37 19.81
CA GLU A 129 3.37 9.43 20.85
C GLU A 129 2.17 10.32 20.44
N ARG A 130 2.43 11.42 19.71
CA ARG A 130 1.35 12.21 19.10
C ARG A 130 0.69 11.50 17.94
N GLY A 131 1.47 10.75 17.13
CA GLY A 131 0.94 9.84 16.11
C GLY A 131 0.01 8.77 16.70
N ARG A 132 0.30 8.30 17.93
CA ARG A 132 -0.61 7.42 18.69
C ARG A 132 -1.94 8.11 18.97
N GLY A 133 -1.90 9.35 19.46
CA GLY A 133 -3.13 10.14 19.70
C GLY A 133 -3.94 10.35 18.41
N VAL A 134 -3.27 10.57 17.27
CA VAL A 134 -3.94 10.63 15.97
C VAL A 134 -4.58 9.30 15.62
N TRP A 135 -3.85 8.20 15.76
CA TRP A 135 -4.37 6.85 15.51
C TRP A 135 -5.62 6.55 16.36
N GLU A 136 -5.56 6.82 17.65
CA GLU A 136 -6.68 6.61 18.57
C GLU A 136 -7.92 7.42 18.18
N ALA A 137 -7.72 8.68 17.72
CA ALA A 137 -8.80 9.57 17.32
C ALA A 137 -9.40 9.18 15.94
N THR A 138 -8.61 8.59 15.03
CA THR A 138 -9.02 8.37 13.64
C THR A 138 -9.26 6.91 13.29
N ARG A 139 -8.75 5.96 14.05
CA ARG A 139 -8.88 4.54 13.76
C ARG A 139 -10.32 4.14 13.47
N ARG A 140 -11.24 4.52 14.36
CA ARG A 140 -12.63 4.13 14.23
C ARG A 140 -13.29 4.77 13.00
N PRO A 141 -13.34 6.11 12.86
CA PRO A 141 -14.02 6.74 11.74
C PRO A 141 -13.32 6.64 10.39
N LEU A 142 -11.99 6.35 10.35
CA LEU A 142 -11.23 6.24 9.10
C LEU A 142 -10.77 4.83 8.77
N LEU A 143 -11.08 3.81 9.58
CA LEU A 143 -10.67 2.44 9.27
C LEU A 143 -11.76 1.41 9.53
N GLU A 144 -12.56 1.57 10.60
CA GLU A 144 -13.45 0.53 11.11
C GLU A 144 -14.93 0.79 10.76
N GLU A 145 -15.31 2.03 10.51
CA GLU A 145 -16.70 2.45 10.24
C GLU A 145 -16.85 3.00 8.81
N PRO A 146 -18.06 3.00 8.24
CA PRO A 146 -18.34 3.74 7.01
C PRO A 146 -18.04 5.22 7.18
N LEU A 147 -17.61 5.87 6.09
CA LEU A 147 -17.49 7.33 6.11
C LEU A 147 -18.87 7.94 6.42
N PRO A 148 -19.00 8.82 7.44
CA PRO A 148 -20.28 9.42 7.78
C PRO A 148 -20.78 10.34 6.64
N ASP A 149 -22.10 10.52 6.51
CA ASP A 149 -22.70 11.41 5.54
C ASP A 149 -22.21 12.87 5.69
N ASP A 150 -21.96 13.31 6.92
CA ASP A 150 -21.26 14.55 7.20
C ASP A 150 -19.86 14.25 7.78
N PRO A 151 -18.81 14.27 6.94
CA PRO A 151 -17.45 14.03 7.39
C PRO A 151 -16.74 15.27 7.98
N SER A 152 -17.45 16.36 8.26
CA SER A 152 -16.87 17.64 8.70
C SER A 152 -15.98 17.53 9.95
N ALA A 153 -16.26 16.59 10.84
CA ALA A 153 -15.41 16.29 11.99
C ALA A 153 -14.00 15.83 11.58
N LEU A 154 -13.87 15.15 10.43
CA LEU A 154 -12.61 14.65 9.86
C LEU A 154 -11.88 15.72 9.05
N HIS A 155 -12.50 16.87 8.77
CA HIS A 155 -11.84 18.01 8.11
C HIS A 155 -10.78 18.66 9.01
N ARG A 156 -10.89 18.47 10.33
CA ARG A 156 -9.91 18.95 11.29
C ARG A 156 -8.83 17.90 11.52
N ASP A 157 -7.56 18.34 11.51
CA ASP A 157 -6.44 17.49 11.86
C ASP A 157 -6.41 17.24 13.38
N PRO A 158 -6.42 15.98 13.85
CA PRO A 158 -6.39 15.66 15.27
C PRO A 158 -4.98 15.76 15.89
N TYR A 159 -3.94 16.06 15.08
CA TYR A 159 -2.57 16.17 15.57
C TYR A 159 -2.42 17.26 16.62
N VAL A 160 -1.92 16.91 17.81
CA VAL A 160 -1.69 17.82 18.92
C VAL A 160 -0.22 18.29 18.91
N PRO A 161 0.09 19.61 18.90
CA PRO A 161 1.46 20.08 18.83
C PRO A 161 2.24 19.76 20.11
N ALA A 162 3.56 19.61 19.97
CA ALA A 162 4.47 19.35 21.10
C ALA A 162 4.48 20.45 22.16
N ARG A 163 4.30 21.69 21.73
CA ARG A 163 4.25 22.87 22.63
C ARG A 163 2.82 23.39 22.72
N ARG A 164 2.33 23.59 23.94
CA ARG A 164 1.06 24.25 24.24
C ARG A 164 1.34 25.69 24.69
N GLY A 165 0.51 26.64 24.29
CA GLY A 165 0.60 28.04 24.71
C GLY A 165 0.04 29.00 23.66
N LEU A 166 -0.15 30.27 24.05
CA LEU A 166 -0.79 31.28 23.22
C LEU A 166 -0.08 31.54 21.86
N LEU A 167 1.21 31.21 21.76
CA LEU A 167 2.03 31.38 20.55
C LEU A 167 2.34 30.05 19.85
N ALA A 168 1.83 28.93 20.35
CA ALA A 168 2.05 27.62 19.74
C ALA A 168 1.18 27.46 18.49
N ARG A 169 1.82 27.39 17.31
CA ARG A 169 1.13 27.02 16.07
C ARG A 169 1.10 25.53 15.91
N THR A 170 -0.10 24.97 15.77
CA THR A 170 -0.26 23.54 15.43
C THR A 170 0.28 23.30 14.02
N PRO A 171 1.17 22.32 13.82
CA PRO A 171 1.56 21.88 12.48
C PRO A 171 0.32 21.40 11.71
N ARG A 172 0.23 21.82 10.44
CA ARG A 172 -0.88 21.45 9.55
C ARG A 172 -0.48 20.37 8.56
N THR A 173 0.82 20.29 8.27
CA THR A 173 1.37 19.32 7.32
C THR A 173 2.47 18.48 7.96
N LEU A 174 2.78 17.36 7.34
CA LEU A 174 3.87 16.48 7.75
C LEU A 174 5.21 17.24 7.71
N GLY A 175 5.45 18.06 6.65
CA GLY A 175 6.64 18.89 6.54
C GLY A 175 6.75 19.91 7.68
N GLU A 176 5.63 20.49 8.14
CA GLU A 176 5.64 21.36 9.32
C GLU A 176 5.94 20.61 10.63
N VAL A 177 5.50 19.35 10.77
CA VAL A 177 5.90 18.48 11.91
C VAL A 177 7.41 18.26 11.87
N ALA A 178 7.95 17.88 10.72
CA ALA A 178 9.39 17.65 10.53
C ALA A 178 10.19 18.93 10.90
N ALA A 179 9.83 20.08 10.35
CA ALA A 179 10.55 21.33 10.55
C ALA A 179 10.50 21.84 12.00
N ARG A 180 9.36 21.71 12.67
CA ARG A 180 9.15 22.30 14.01
C ARG A 180 9.51 21.37 15.15
N GLU A 181 9.32 20.06 14.97
CA GLU A 181 9.43 19.08 16.04
C GLU A 181 10.64 18.16 15.89
N LEU A 182 10.93 17.66 14.70
CA LEU A 182 12.10 16.82 14.46
C LEU A 182 13.40 17.63 14.34
N ARG A 183 13.39 18.73 13.59
CA ARG A 183 14.51 19.69 13.46
C ARG A 183 15.84 19.05 13.07
N ASP A 184 15.78 17.98 12.31
CA ASP A 184 16.93 17.24 11.80
C ASP A 184 16.57 16.74 10.40
N PRO A 185 17.35 17.09 9.35
CA PRO A 185 17.05 16.68 7.99
C PRO A 185 17.05 15.15 7.81
N ARG A 186 17.77 14.40 8.64
CA ARG A 186 17.81 12.95 8.63
C ARG A 186 16.52 12.35 9.18
N LEU A 187 15.98 12.90 10.28
CA LEU A 187 14.66 12.55 10.80
C LEU A 187 13.54 12.99 9.85
N THR A 188 13.72 14.13 9.15
CA THR A 188 12.79 14.55 8.09
C THR A 188 12.73 13.54 6.97
N ALA A 189 13.88 13.06 6.49
CA ALA A 189 13.93 12.04 5.44
C ALA A 189 13.22 10.74 5.86
N LEU A 190 13.44 10.30 7.11
CA LEU A 190 12.73 9.15 7.68
C LEU A 190 11.20 9.35 7.68
N LEU A 191 10.73 10.55 8.03
CA LEU A 191 9.30 10.85 8.08
C LEU A 191 8.69 10.98 6.68
N ASP A 192 9.40 11.61 5.75
CA ASP A 192 8.95 11.82 4.37
C ASP A 192 8.73 10.49 3.63
N GLU A 193 9.52 9.44 3.92
CA GLU A 193 9.34 8.13 3.30
C GLU A 193 7.93 7.59 3.49
N TYR A 194 7.30 7.86 4.65
CA TYR A 194 5.92 7.44 4.92
C TYR A 194 4.88 8.15 4.05
N ALA A 195 5.15 9.37 3.59
CA ALA A 195 4.31 10.06 2.62
C ALA A 195 4.62 9.60 1.18
N LEU A 196 5.91 9.57 0.81
CA LEU A 196 6.36 9.27 -0.53
C LEU A 196 5.94 7.88 -1.00
N ARG A 197 5.99 6.87 -0.14
CA ARG A 197 5.54 5.51 -0.49
C ARG A 197 4.05 5.39 -0.81
N PHE A 198 3.24 6.39 -0.47
CA PHE A 198 1.84 6.52 -0.87
C PHE A 198 1.61 7.59 -1.93
N GLY A 199 2.67 8.09 -2.58
CA GLY A 199 2.56 9.14 -3.59
C GLY A 199 2.09 10.47 -3.03
N LEU A 200 2.25 10.72 -1.73
CA LEU A 200 1.84 11.95 -1.06
C LEU A 200 3.01 12.93 -0.93
N ASN A 201 2.73 14.21 -1.20
CA ASN A 201 3.68 15.27 -0.97
C ASN A 201 3.75 15.62 0.55
N PRO A 202 4.91 15.42 1.23
CA PRO A 202 5.03 15.72 2.67
C PRO A 202 4.68 17.17 3.04
N GLU A 203 4.90 18.13 2.11
CA GLU A 203 4.59 19.54 2.33
C GLU A 203 3.08 19.84 2.27
N ARG A 204 2.26 18.89 1.78
CA ARG A 204 0.80 19.01 1.66
C ARG A 204 0.06 17.98 2.48
N ALA A 205 0.63 16.81 2.67
CA ALA A 205 0.02 15.75 3.47
C ALA A 205 -0.25 16.26 4.90
N PRO A 206 -1.43 16.00 5.48
CA PRO A 206 -1.79 16.48 6.80
C PRO A 206 -0.89 15.86 7.89
N ALA A 207 -0.75 16.55 9.02
CA ALA A 207 0.04 16.10 10.16
C ALA A 207 -0.47 14.76 10.72
N SER A 208 -1.73 14.43 10.51
CA SER A 208 -2.34 13.14 10.88
C SER A 208 -1.67 11.93 10.20
N LEU A 209 -0.89 12.13 9.13
CA LEU A 209 -0.09 11.06 8.52
C LEU A 209 0.95 10.48 9.50
N THR A 210 1.29 11.19 10.58
CA THR A 210 2.15 10.67 11.67
C THR A 210 1.60 9.41 12.34
N SER A 211 0.32 9.09 12.17
CA SER A 211 -0.25 7.79 12.55
C SER A 211 0.38 6.61 11.79
N MET A 212 0.92 6.83 10.59
CA MET A 212 1.51 5.76 9.78
C MET A 212 2.83 5.22 10.36
N PRO A 213 3.85 6.07 10.67
CA PRO A 213 5.04 5.59 11.36
C PRO A 213 4.71 5.02 12.74
N TYR A 214 3.74 5.59 13.47
CA TYR A 214 3.30 5.00 14.73
C TYR A 214 2.78 3.57 14.53
N MET A 215 1.87 3.36 13.58
CA MET A 215 1.31 2.03 13.29
C MET A 215 2.39 1.03 12.93
N GLU A 216 3.29 1.37 12.00
CA GLU A 216 4.33 0.47 11.54
C GLU A 216 5.28 0.09 12.67
N GLN A 217 5.73 1.06 13.47
CA GLN A 217 6.70 0.81 14.54
C GLN A 217 6.08 0.22 15.82
N SER A 218 4.76 0.30 15.99
CA SER A 218 4.05 -0.30 17.12
C SER A 218 3.53 -1.71 16.84
N PHE A 219 2.99 -1.95 15.63
CA PHE A 219 2.38 -3.24 15.26
C PHE A 219 3.33 -4.10 14.41
N GLY A 220 4.41 -3.53 13.95
CA GLY A 220 5.45 -4.20 13.19
C GLY A 220 5.12 -4.42 11.71
N VAL A 221 6.15 -4.87 11.02
CA VAL A 221 6.10 -5.32 9.63
C VAL A 221 6.37 -6.81 9.56
N TRP A 222 5.65 -7.47 8.68
CA TRP A 222 5.66 -8.91 8.55
C TRP A 222 5.94 -9.30 7.11
N TYR A 223 6.70 -10.35 6.94
CA TYR A 223 6.90 -11.02 5.67
C TYR A 223 6.00 -12.24 5.59
N VAL A 224 5.45 -12.51 4.43
CA VAL A 224 4.68 -13.72 4.11
C VAL A 224 5.58 -14.68 3.35
N THR A 225 5.84 -15.85 3.90
CA THR A 225 6.68 -16.86 3.24
C THR A 225 6.05 -17.26 1.89
N GLY A 226 6.87 -17.28 0.84
CA GLY A 226 6.43 -17.47 -0.54
C GLY A 226 5.88 -16.22 -1.22
N GLY A 227 5.93 -15.05 -0.56
CA GLY A 227 5.48 -13.74 -1.05
C GLY A 227 4.04 -13.39 -0.68
N MET A 228 3.71 -12.13 -0.87
CA MET A 228 2.40 -11.56 -0.50
C MET A 228 1.22 -12.19 -1.27
N ARG A 229 1.48 -12.73 -2.47
CA ARG A 229 0.49 -13.45 -3.25
C ARG A 229 -0.17 -14.60 -2.46
N ALA A 230 0.52 -15.20 -1.50
CA ALA A 230 -0.03 -16.26 -0.66
C ALA A 230 -1.28 -15.81 0.14
N ILE A 231 -1.37 -14.51 0.51
CA ILE A 231 -2.58 -13.97 1.17
C ILE A 231 -3.74 -13.91 0.17
N ALA A 232 -3.50 -13.52 -1.08
CA ALA A 232 -4.53 -13.51 -2.10
C ALA A 232 -5.01 -14.93 -2.43
N ASP A 233 -4.08 -15.88 -2.49
CA ASP A 233 -4.40 -17.31 -2.68
C ASP A 233 -5.25 -17.86 -1.51
N ALA A 234 -4.94 -17.47 -0.26
CA ALA A 234 -5.74 -17.82 0.91
C ALA A 234 -7.15 -17.21 0.86
N ALA A 235 -7.27 -15.96 0.42
CA ALA A 235 -8.56 -15.28 0.26
C ALA A 235 -9.41 -15.94 -0.85
N LEU A 236 -8.78 -16.36 -1.97
CA LEU A 236 -9.46 -17.10 -3.03
C LEU A 236 -9.99 -18.45 -2.53
N ARG A 237 -9.12 -19.27 -1.88
CA ARG A 237 -9.56 -20.54 -1.28
C ARG A 237 -10.73 -20.32 -0.31
N ARG A 238 -10.75 -19.18 0.40
CA ARG A 238 -11.86 -18.83 1.28
C ARG A 238 -13.15 -18.57 0.50
N CYS A 239 -13.08 -17.88 -0.63
CA CYS A 239 -14.23 -17.68 -1.52
C CYS A 239 -14.78 -19.02 -2.01
N GLU A 240 -13.91 -19.91 -2.49
CA GLU A 240 -14.27 -21.27 -2.95
C GLU A 240 -14.96 -22.07 -1.83
N ALA A 241 -14.36 -22.09 -0.63
CA ALA A 241 -14.91 -22.79 0.53
C ALA A 241 -16.26 -22.22 1.01
N ARG A 242 -16.61 -21.00 0.61
CA ARG A 242 -17.91 -20.35 0.91
C ARG A 242 -18.90 -20.41 -0.26
N GLY A 243 -18.55 -21.11 -1.33
CA GLY A 243 -19.44 -21.30 -2.48
C GLY A 243 -19.62 -20.05 -3.34
N VAL A 244 -18.65 -19.14 -3.34
CA VAL A 244 -18.62 -18.02 -4.28
C VAL A 244 -18.45 -18.57 -5.69
N GLU A 245 -19.32 -18.18 -6.62
CA GLU A 245 -19.15 -18.46 -8.04
C GLU A 245 -18.05 -17.56 -8.61
N LEU A 246 -16.94 -18.15 -9.05
CA LEU A 246 -15.77 -17.45 -9.58
C LEU A 246 -15.79 -17.47 -11.12
N ARG A 247 -15.74 -16.30 -11.76
CA ARG A 247 -15.70 -16.13 -13.21
C ARG A 247 -14.49 -15.30 -13.60
N PHE A 248 -13.40 -15.97 -13.94
CA PHE A 248 -12.19 -15.37 -14.50
C PHE A 248 -12.33 -15.14 -16.02
N GLY A 249 -11.51 -14.27 -16.61
CA GLY A 249 -11.63 -13.88 -18.02
C GLY A 249 -12.96 -13.17 -18.34
N THR A 250 -13.69 -12.74 -17.31
CA THR A 250 -15.07 -12.24 -17.41
C THR A 250 -15.12 -10.75 -17.06
N ARG A 251 -15.01 -9.91 -18.08
CA ARG A 251 -15.07 -8.45 -17.92
C ARG A 251 -16.51 -7.96 -17.77
N VAL A 252 -16.78 -7.25 -16.71
CA VAL A 252 -18.01 -6.48 -16.55
C VAL A 252 -17.84 -5.13 -17.26
N GLU A 253 -18.71 -4.86 -18.23
CA GLU A 253 -18.73 -3.64 -19.02
C GLU A 253 -19.39 -2.50 -18.23
N ARG A 254 -20.60 -2.73 -17.74
CA ARG A 254 -21.39 -1.73 -17.02
C ARG A 254 -22.30 -2.33 -15.97
N ILE A 255 -22.65 -1.52 -14.99
CA ILE A 255 -23.68 -1.78 -13.98
C ILE A 255 -25.02 -1.30 -14.57
N LEU A 256 -26.10 -2.06 -14.34
CA LEU A 256 -27.43 -1.83 -14.88
C LEU A 256 -28.37 -1.40 -13.76
N GLY A 257 -29.27 -0.47 -14.10
CA GLY A 257 -30.30 0.07 -13.22
C GLY A 257 -30.49 1.57 -13.42
N GLU A 258 -31.63 2.11 -13.09
CA GLU A 258 -31.95 3.56 -13.14
C GLU A 258 -32.24 4.10 -11.75
N GLU A 259 -33.23 3.57 -11.04
CA GLU A 259 -33.58 3.96 -9.66
C GLU A 259 -32.81 3.11 -8.62
N ARG A 260 -32.46 1.89 -9.02
CA ARG A 260 -31.72 0.91 -8.22
C ARG A 260 -30.97 -0.03 -9.14
N VAL A 261 -29.89 -0.64 -8.65
CA VAL A 261 -29.17 -1.67 -9.40
C VAL A 261 -30.10 -2.88 -9.69
N THR A 262 -30.02 -3.41 -10.91
CA THR A 262 -30.73 -4.60 -11.34
C THR A 262 -29.80 -5.72 -11.79
N GLY A 263 -28.54 -5.41 -12.05
CA GLY A 263 -27.55 -6.37 -12.49
C GLY A 263 -26.31 -5.73 -13.10
N VAL A 264 -25.55 -6.54 -13.81
CA VAL A 264 -24.39 -6.11 -14.60
C VAL A 264 -24.44 -6.69 -16.00
N GLN A 265 -23.86 -5.97 -16.97
CA GLN A 265 -23.64 -6.48 -18.32
C GLN A 265 -22.17 -6.82 -18.51
N LEU A 266 -21.91 -8.03 -18.98
CA LEU A 266 -20.60 -8.52 -19.35
C LEU A 266 -20.20 -8.02 -20.75
N ALA A 267 -18.91 -8.07 -21.08
CA ALA A 267 -18.37 -7.63 -22.37
C ALA A 267 -18.90 -8.44 -23.57
N ASP A 268 -19.34 -9.68 -23.36
CA ASP A 268 -19.99 -10.54 -24.37
C ASP A 268 -21.49 -10.24 -24.56
N GLY A 269 -22.02 -9.26 -23.83
CA GLY A 269 -23.43 -8.89 -23.84
C GLY A 269 -24.33 -9.66 -22.85
N THR A 270 -23.80 -10.69 -22.19
CA THR A 270 -24.53 -11.45 -21.16
C THR A 270 -24.91 -10.53 -19.99
N VAL A 271 -26.13 -10.69 -19.47
CA VAL A 271 -26.59 -9.97 -18.29
C VAL A 271 -26.66 -10.91 -17.11
N LEU A 272 -26.08 -10.48 -15.99
CA LEU A 272 -26.21 -11.13 -14.69
C LEU A 272 -27.08 -10.25 -13.80
N ASP A 273 -28.23 -10.79 -13.39
CA ASP A 273 -29.11 -10.12 -12.43
C ASP A 273 -28.44 -10.02 -11.06
N ALA A 274 -28.58 -8.88 -10.40
CA ALA A 274 -28.09 -8.66 -9.04
C ALA A 274 -29.01 -7.75 -8.24
N ASP A 275 -29.16 -8.05 -6.97
CA ASP A 275 -29.87 -7.23 -5.99
C ASP A 275 -28.92 -6.19 -5.36
N ALA A 276 -27.61 -6.47 -5.41
CA ALA A 276 -26.51 -5.55 -5.07
C ALA A 276 -25.26 -5.83 -5.90
N VAL A 277 -24.45 -4.80 -6.12
CA VAL A 277 -23.16 -4.88 -6.81
C VAL A 277 -22.07 -4.30 -5.93
N VAL A 278 -20.94 -5.02 -5.80
CA VAL A 278 -19.72 -4.55 -5.13
C VAL A 278 -18.65 -4.36 -6.20
N ASP A 279 -18.19 -3.13 -6.39
CA ASP A 279 -17.24 -2.76 -7.43
C ASP A 279 -15.84 -2.47 -6.83
N ASP A 280 -14.85 -3.32 -7.15
CA ASP A 280 -13.41 -3.16 -6.76
C ASP A 280 -12.58 -2.52 -7.89
N ARG A 281 -13.20 -2.02 -8.93
CA ARG A 281 -12.48 -1.34 -10.01
C ARG A 281 -12.01 0.03 -9.58
N ALA A 282 -10.83 0.42 -10.08
CA ALA A 282 -10.37 1.80 -9.92
C ALA A 282 -11.30 2.77 -10.66
N PRO A 283 -11.57 3.97 -10.10
CA PRO A 283 -12.37 4.98 -10.78
C PRO A 283 -11.69 5.42 -12.08
N GLN A 284 -12.47 5.64 -13.13
CA GLN A 284 -11.95 6.05 -14.45
C GLN A 284 -11.32 7.45 -14.44
N GLN A 285 -11.68 8.29 -13.50
CA GLN A 285 -11.13 9.63 -13.33
C GLN A 285 -10.08 9.62 -12.23
N GLY A 286 -8.82 9.89 -12.58
CA GLY A 286 -7.68 9.92 -11.67
C GLY A 286 -6.94 11.23 -11.74
N THR A 287 -6.47 11.63 -10.60
CA THR A 287 -5.60 12.80 -10.43
C THR A 287 -4.18 12.36 -10.71
N GLY A 288 -3.44 12.75 -11.61
CA GLY A 288 -2.03 12.46 -11.88
C GLY A 288 -1.12 12.21 -10.63
N ALA A 289 -1.63 11.43 -9.68
CA ALA A 289 -0.92 11.02 -8.48
C ALA A 289 0.26 10.09 -8.85
N PRO A 290 1.38 10.17 -8.13
CA PRO A 290 2.54 9.33 -8.38
C PRO A 290 2.19 7.84 -8.38
N GLY A 291 2.87 7.10 -9.26
CA GLY A 291 2.87 5.66 -9.32
C GLY A 291 4.15 5.06 -8.73
N ARG A 292 4.40 3.80 -9.05
CA ARG A 292 5.63 3.10 -8.64
C ARG A 292 6.36 2.56 -9.85
N PHE A 293 7.68 2.70 -9.80
CA PHE A 293 8.59 1.94 -10.64
C PHE A 293 9.20 0.84 -9.78
N THR A 294 9.04 -0.40 -10.22
CA THR A 294 9.56 -1.58 -9.51
C THR A 294 10.52 -2.32 -10.43
N LEU A 295 11.73 -2.63 -9.95
CA LEU A 295 12.71 -3.42 -10.68
C LEU A 295 12.91 -4.75 -9.96
N LEU A 296 12.50 -5.84 -10.59
CA LEU A 296 12.66 -7.20 -10.14
C LEU A 296 14.03 -7.71 -10.59
N LEU A 297 14.83 -8.25 -9.66
CA LEU A 297 16.20 -8.68 -9.91
C LEU A 297 16.38 -10.16 -9.55
N ALA A 298 16.67 -10.98 -10.54
CA ALA A 298 17.16 -12.35 -10.34
C ALA A 298 18.67 -12.29 -10.14
N LEU A 299 19.17 -12.81 -9.03
CA LEU A 299 20.57 -12.66 -8.63
C LEU A 299 21.27 -14.01 -8.56
N ARG A 300 22.50 -14.05 -9.12
CA ARG A 300 23.41 -15.18 -8.99
C ARG A 300 23.99 -15.26 -7.59
N GLY A 301 24.13 -16.47 -7.07
CA GLY A 301 24.71 -16.72 -5.75
C GLY A 301 23.67 -16.59 -4.63
N ALA A 302 23.93 -17.28 -3.52
CA ALA A 302 23.09 -17.22 -2.34
C ALA A 302 23.06 -15.82 -1.75
N ARG A 303 22.00 -15.53 -0.99
CA ARG A 303 21.87 -14.28 -0.24
C ARG A 303 23.02 -14.16 0.76
N PRO A 304 23.80 -13.06 0.73
CA PRO A 304 24.93 -12.89 1.66
C PRO A 304 24.47 -12.81 3.13
N ASP A 305 25.29 -13.36 4.02
CA ASP A 305 25.06 -13.23 5.46
C ASP A 305 24.99 -11.76 5.89
N GLY A 306 24.12 -11.47 6.86
CA GLY A 306 23.92 -10.10 7.35
C GLY A 306 23.13 -9.19 6.40
N THR A 307 22.63 -9.70 5.28
CA THR A 307 21.73 -8.94 4.41
C THR A 307 20.43 -8.64 5.13
N HIS A 308 20.01 -7.38 5.11
CA HIS A 308 18.72 -6.98 5.69
C HIS A 308 17.58 -7.23 4.71
N HIS A 309 16.41 -7.60 5.24
CA HIS A 309 15.22 -7.85 4.43
C HIS A 309 14.74 -6.58 3.72
N ARG A 310 14.74 -5.45 4.44
CA ARG A 310 14.33 -4.14 3.92
C ARG A 310 15.40 -3.10 4.17
N THR A 311 15.88 -2.46 3.11
CA THR A 311 16.76 -1.29 3.16
C THR A 311 16.10 -0.13 2.42
N VAL A 312 16.14 1.08 3.00
CA VAL A 312 15.67 2.31 2.39
C VAL A 312 16.84 3.25 2.20
N LEU A 313 17.12 3.60 0.95
CA LEU A 313 18.06 4.65 0.60
C LEU A 313 17.28 5.94 0.45
N HIS A 314 17.62 6.98 1.19
CA HIS A 314 16.97 8.26 1.06
C HIS A 314 17.62 9.11 -0.05
N ALA A 315 16.80 9.88 -0.75
CA ALA A 315 17.29 10.81 -1.76
C ALA A 315 18.33 11.77 -1.15
N PRO A 316 19.49 11.95 -1.79
CA PRO A 316 20.50 12.89 -1.28
C PRO A 316 20.06 14.36 -1.38
N ASP A 317 19.17 14.67 -2.30
CA ASP A 317 18.54 15.98 -2.47
C ASP A 317 17.02 15.85 -2.38
N ARG A 318 16.48 16.16 -1.19
CA ARG A 318 15.05 16.16 -0.91
C ARG A 318 14.28 17.13 -1.81
N ALA A 319 14.84 18.30 -2.09
CA ALA A 319 14.14 19.33 -2.87
C ALA A 319 14.00 18.90 -4.33
N ASP A 320 15.05 18.29 -4.89
CA ASP A 320 15.02 17.71 -6.25
C ASP A 320 13.98 16.58 -6.36
N GLU A 321 13.93 15.67 -5.37
CA GLU A 321 12.95 14.57 -5.37
C GLU A 321 11.50 15.09 -5.30
N LEU A 322 11.22 16.04 -4.41
CA LEU A 322 9.87 16.60 -4.28
C LEU A 322 9.46 17.43 -5.51
N ASP A 323 10.37 18.18 -6.10
CA ASP A 323 10.11 18.91 -7.35
C ASP A 323 9.90 17.94 -8.53
N ALA A 324 10.70 16.86 -8.60
CA ALA A 324 10.54 15.83 -9.63
C ALA A 324 9.17 15.15 -9.59
N LEU A 325 8.67 14.86 -8.39
CA LEU A 325 7.38 14.17 -8.20
C LEU A 325 6.17 15.11 -8.25
N PHE A 326 6.28 16.29 -7.64
CA PHE A 326 5.13 17.15 -7.32
C PHE A 326 5.26 18.57 -7.89
N GLY A 327 6.33 18.87 -8.61
CA GLY A 327 6.54 20.13 -9.29
C GLY A 327 5.56 20.35 -10.46
N ARG A 328 5.64 21.53 -11.09
CA ARG A 328 4.76 21.88 -12.22
C ARG A 328 4.97 20.98 -13.45
N ALA A 329 6.18 20.48 -13.64
CA ALA A 329 6.56 19.56 -14.71
C ALA A 329 7.17 18.29 -14.10
N PRO A 330 6.36 17.28 -13.74
CA PRO A 330 6.86 16.04 -13.18
C PRO A 330 7.91 15.39 -14.08
N ARG A 331 8.99 14.91 -13.47
CA ARG A 331 10.14 14.30 -14.15
C ARG A 331 10.75 13.17 -13.33
N LEU A 332 11.66 12.43 -13.90
CA LEU A 332 12.37 11.38 -13.17
C LEU A 332 13.41 11.97 -12.22
N CYS A 333 13.38 11.56 -10.97
CA CYS A 333 14.47 11.76 -10.02
C CYS A 333 15.49 10.63 -10.23
N VAL A 334 16.74 10.96 -10.52
CA VAL A 334 17.79 9.96 -10.82
C VAL A 334 18.22 9.19 -9.56
N ARG A 335 18.17 9.84 -8.40
CA ARG A 335 18.49 9.26 -7.10
C ARG A 335 17.36 9.49 -6.11
N PRO A 336 16.19 8.82 -6.33
CA PRO A 336 15.04 8.98 -5.46
C PRO A 336 15.23 8.23 -4.13
N THR A 337 14.32 8.48 -3.20
CA THR A 337 14.13 7.57 -2.08
C THR A 337 13.73 6.19 -2.63
N LEU A 338 14.57 5.19 -2.37
CA LEU A 338 14.54 3.87 -2.98
C LEU A 338 14.42 2.79 -1.91
N GLN A 339 13.43 1.93 -2.01
CA GLN A 339 13.31 0.73 -1.18
C GLN A 339 13.96 -0.45 -1.89
N LEU A 340 14.84 -1.16 -1.20
CA LEU A 340 15.41 -2.44 -1.60
C LEU A 340 14.86 -3.53 -0.66
N LEU A 341 14.13 -4.49 -1.22
CA LEU A 341 13.68 -5.70 -0.53
C LEU A 341 14.53 -6.90 -0.98
N ARG A 342 15.05 -7.64 -0.01
CA ARG A 342 15.83 -8.88 -0.21
C ARG A 342 15.31 -9.93 0.78
N PRO A 343 14.20 -10.62 0.45
CA PRO A 343 13.61 -11.60 1.34
C PRO A 343 14.57 -12.75 1.65
N ASP A 344 14.58 -13.18 2.91
CA ASP A 344 15.25 -14.41 3.33
C ASP A 344 14.29 -15.59 3.16
N ASP A 345 14.11 -16.00 1.89
CA ASP A 345 13.14 -17.02 1.51
C ASP A 345 13.64 -17.84 0.31
N ALA A 346 14.09 -19.03 0.60
CA ALA A 346 14.61 -19.95 -0.41
C ALA A 346 13.55 -20.44 -1.43
N THR A 347 12.26 -20.20 -1.18
CA THR A 347 11.19 -20.60 -2.11
C THR A 347 11.00 -19.62 -3.26
N LEU A 348 11.64 -18.45 -3.21
CA LEU A 348 11.52 -17.41 -4.24
C LEU A 348 12.51 -17.54 -5.38
N ALA A 349 13.56 -18.36 -5.25
CA ALA A 349 14.61 -18.50 -6.24
C ALA A 349 15.07 -19.95 -6.35
N PRO A 350 15.70 -20.34 -7.47
CA PRO A 350 16.41 -21.61 -7.57
C PRO A 350 17.53 -21.70 -6.50
N GLU A 351 17.89 -22.93 -6.13
CA GLU A 351 18.95 -23.20 -5.14
C GLU A 351 20.23 -22.42 -5.48
N GLY A 352 20.82 -21.78 -4.46
CA GLY A 352 22.04 -20.97 -4.60
C GLY A 352 21.81 -19.62 -5.31
N HIS A 353 20.57 -19.15 -5.42
CA HIS A 353 20.23 -17.86 -6.01
C HIS A 353 19.40 -17.00 -5.04
N GLU A 354 19.18 -15.74 -5.40
CA GLU A 354 18.46 -14.77 -4.59
C GLU A 354 17.54 -13.90 -5.45
N THR A 355 16.44 -13.41 -4.86
CA THR A 355 15.62 -12.35 -5.43
C THR A 355 15.85 -11.03 -4.71
N ALA A 356 15.84 -9.93 -5.45
CA ALA A 356 15.77 -8.58 -4.89
C ALA A 356 14.78 -7.73 -5.66
N VAL A 357 14.15 -6.77 -4.97
CA VAL A 357 13.18 -5.86 -5.55
C VAL A 357 13.56 -4.43 -5.18
N LEU A 358 13.75 -3.58 -6.19
CA LEU A 358 13.91 -2.13 -6.02
C LEU A 358 12.58 -1.46 -6.31
N THR A 359 12.16 -0.52 -5.45
CA THR A 359 10.91 0.23 -5.66
C THR A 359 11.14 1.72 -5.38
N ALA A 360 10.77 2.56 -6.34
CA ALA A 360 10.78 4.02 -6.23
C ALA A 360 9.39 4.59 -6.55
N THR A 361 9.02 5.68 -5.88
CA THR A 361 7.87 6.50 -6.26
C THR A 361 8.26 7.37 -7.45
N VAL A 362 7.41 7.40 -8.47
CA VAL A 362 7.68 8.08 -9.75
C VAL A 362 6.42 8.79 -10.26
N PRO A 363 6.57 9.76 -11.18
CA PRO A 363 5.41 10.34 -11.86
C PRO A 363 4.57 9.27 -12.57
N PRO A 364 3.24 9.46 -12.67
CA PRO A 364 2.34 8.50 -13.33
C PRO A 364 2.57 8.45 -14.84
N GLN A 365 1.98 7.44 -15.51
CA GLN A 365 1.85 7.41 -16.97
C GLN A 365 1.06 8.63 -17.44
N GLY A 366 1.56 9.32 -18.44
CA GLY A 366 1.04 10.55 -19.02
C GLY A 366 2.07 11.66 -18.91
N PRO A 367 2.34 12.26 -17.73
CA PRO A 367 3.43 13.22 -17.56
C PRO A 367 4.80 12.64 -17.94
N VAL A 368 5.04 11.38 -17.65
CA VAL A 368 6.19 10.59 -18.12
C VAL A 368 5.64 9.44 -18.94
N ASP A 369 6.14 9.31 -20.17
CA ASP A 369 5.78 8.18 -21.03
C ASP A 369 6.56 6.93 -20.60
N TRP A 370 5.89 6.03 -19.89
CA TRP A 370 6.43 4.76 -19.42
C TRP A 370 6.34 3.61 -20.44
N THR A 371 5.82 3.88 -21.65
CA THR A 371 5.85 2.93 -22.77
C THR A 371 7.15 3.02 -23.57
N ASP A 372 7.96 4.05 -23.35
CA ASP A 372 9.27 4.21 -23.94
C ASP A 372 10.29 3.25 -23.30
N ALA A 373 10.60 2.17 -23.99
CA ALA A 373 11.52 1.12 -23.50
C ALA A 373 12.94 1.64 -23.21
N ALA A 374 13.43 2.64 -23.99
CA ALA A 374 14.76 3.20 -23.76
C ALA A 374 14.81 3.98 -22.44
N ARG A 375 13.76 4.76 -22.16
CA ARG A 375 13.60 5.47 -20.88
C ARG A 375 13.50 4.51 -19.71
N VAL A 376 12.68 3.46 -19.83
CA VAL A 376 12.51 2.43 -18.80
C VAL A 376 13.84 1.76 -18.49
N SER A 377 14.61 1.37 -19.52
CA SER A 377 15.94 0.75 -19.36
C SER A 377 16.93 1.70 -18.68
N ALA A 378 17.01 2.95 -19.17
CA ALA A 378 17.93 3.94 -18.60
C ALA A 378 17.61 4.25 -17.14
N TYR A 379 16.32 4.30 -16.78
CA TYR A 379 15.91 4.53 -15.39
C TYR A 379 16.19 3.32 -14.50
N ALA A 380 15.97 2.10 -14.99
CA ALA A 380 16.34 0.87 -14.29
C ALA A 380 17.84 0.82 -13.97
N ASP A 381 18.69 1.18 -14.95
CA ASP A 381 20.14 1.27 -14.74
C ASP A 381 20.53 2.33 -13.70
N ALA A 382 19.87 3.49 -13.71
CA ALA A 382 20.09 4.55 -12.75
C ALA A 382 19.72 4.10 -11.30
N LEU A 383 18.57 3.44 -11.14
CA LEU A 383 18.14 2.91 -9.84
C LEU A 383 19.09 1.81 -9.33
N LEU A 384 19.54 0.92 -10.22
CA LEU A 384 20.50 -0.13 -9.85
C LEU A 384 21.85 0.47 -9.44
N ALA A 385 22.33 1.52 -10.15
CA ALA A 385 23.52 2.25 -9.77
C ALA A 385 23.36 2.97 -8.42
N HIS A 386 22.18 3.55 -8.15
CA HIS A 386 21.87 4.17 -6.86
C HIS A 386 21.85 3.13 -5.73
N ALA A 387 21.23 1.96 -5.94
CA ALA A 387 21.16 0.86 -4.98
C ALA A 387 22.54 0.31 -4.56
N ALA A 388 23.57 0.46 -5.42
CA ALA A 388 24.93 0.03 -5.11
C ALA A 388 25.53 0.71 -3.86
N GLN A 389 25.01 1.85 -3.42
CA GLN A 389 25.41 2.49 -2.16
C GLN A 389 25.03 1.64 -0.93
N ALA A 390 23.98 0.87 -1.02
CA ALA A 390 23.51 -0.02 0.05
C ALA A 390 23.99 -1.47 -0.14
N ALA A 391 24.12 -1.92 -1.38
CA ALA A 391 24.47 -3.27 -1.78
C ALA A 391 25.40 -3.22 -3.03
N PRO A 392 26.73 -2.98 -2.82
CA PRO A 392 27.66 -2.78 -3.93
C PRO A 392 27.75 -3.96 -4.89
N GLU A 393 27.57 -5.17 -4.39
CA GLU A 393 27.65 -6.41 -5.16
C GLU A 393 26.40 -6.66 -6.05
N LEU A 394 25.35 -5.90 -5.86
CA LEU A 394 24.04 -6.19 -6.46
C LEU A 394 24.11 -6.25 -8.01
N ARG A 395 24.78 -5.24 -8.62
CA ARG A 395 24.84 -5.11 -10.07
C ARG A 395 25.57 -6.29 -10.74
N GLU A 396 26.66 -6.76 -10.16
CA GLU A 396 27.48 -7.85 -10.72
C GLU A 396 26.77 -9.20 -10.62
N ARG A 397 25.82 -9.32 -9.68
CA ARG A 397 25.04 -10.53 -9.44
C ARG A 397 23.79 -10.65 -10.30
N VAL A 398 23.37 -9.60 -11.01
CA VAL A 398 22.15 -9.63 -11.82
C VAL A 398 22.29 -10.64 -12.97
N LEU A 399 21.42 -11.64 -13.01
CA LEU A 399 21.23 -12.57 -14.11
C LEU A 399 20.31 -11.97 -15.17
N TRP A 400 19.19 -11.46 -14.71
CA TRP A 400 18.24 -10.68 -15.49
C TRP A 400 17.43 -9.77 -14.57
N SER A 401 16.83 -8.75 -15.15
CA SER A 401 15.91 -7.84 -14.49
C SER A 401 14.62 -7.68 -15.27
N GLN A 402 13.54 -7.34 -14.56
CA GLN A 402 12.25 -6.98 -15.16
C GLN A 402 11.76 -5.70 -14.52
N ALA A 403 11.62 -4.66 -15.31
CA ALA A 403 10.97 -3.43 -14.87
C ALA A 403 9.44 -3.59 -14.91
N ARG A 404 8.78 -2.99 -13.93
CA ARG A 404 7.34 -2.80 -13.88
C ARG A 404 7.08 -1.31 -13.63
N THR A 405 6.32 -0.73 -14.52
CA THR A 405 6.13 0.72 -14.64
C THR A 405 4.71 1.13 -14.21
N PRO A 406 4.44 2.43 -14.05
CA PRO A 406 3.07 2.92 -13.94
C PRO A 406 2.18 2.54 -15.13
N ALA A 407 2.73 2.43 -16.35
CA ALA A 407 1.95 1.98 -17.51
C ALA A 407 1.50 0.52 -17.36
N ASP A 408 2.38 -0.38 -16.86
CA ASP A 408 2.03 -1.77 -16.60
C ASP A 408 0.95 -1.86 -15.53
N THR A 409 1.10 -1.09 -14.44
CA THR A 409 0.10 -1.04 -13.36
C THR A 409 -1.25 -0.55 -13.89
N ALA A 410 -1.27 0.50 -14.72
CA ALA A 410 -2.51 0.99 -15.33
C ALA A 410 -3.17 -0.07 -16.21
N ALA A 411 -2.40 -0.78 -17.02
CA ALA A 411 -2.91 -1.83 -17.91
C ALA A 411 -3.51 -3.03 -17.14
N GLU A 412 -2.86 -3.42 -16.04
CA GLU A 412 -3.28 -4.60 -15.25
C GLU A 412 -4.43 -4.32 -14.29
N THR A 413 -4.48 -3.11 -13.71
CA THR A 413 -5.43 -2.80 -12.63
C THR A 413 -6.49 -1.77 -13.01
N GLY A 414 -6.35 -1.11 -14.16
CA GLY A 414 -7.18 0.02 -14.54
C GLY A 414 -6.94 1.29 -13.72
N ALA A 415 -5.94 1.32 -12.84
CA ALA A 415 -5.63 2.51 -12.04
C ALA A 415 -5.18 3.66 -12.93
N PRO A 416 -5.81 4.85 -12.86
CA PRO A 416 -5.47 5.97 -13.72
C PRO A 416 -4.00 6.36 -13.60
N GLY A 417 -3.29 6.34 -14.75
CA GLY A 417 -1.86 6.60 -14.80
C GLY A 417 -0.99 5.63 -13.99
N GLY A 418 -1.52 4.49 -13.54
CA GLY A 418 -0.82 3.53 -12.67
C GLY A 418 -0.53 4.08 -11.27
N SER A 419 -1.35 5.01 -10.81
CA SER A 419 -1.20 5.64 -9.49
C SER A 419 -1.42 4.64 -8.35
N VAL A 420 -0.75 4.90 -7.22
CA VAL A 420 -0.98 4.17 -5.96
C VAL A 420 -2.04 4.91 -5.15
N PRO A 421 -3.16 4.28 -4.79
CA PRO A 421 -4.16 4.92 -3.96
C PRO A 421 -3.59 5.30 -2.59
N PRO A 422 -3.74 6.58 -2.14
CA PRO A 422 -3.30 6.98 -0.81
C PRO A 422 -4.28 6.51 0.28
N PRO A 423 -3.83 6.43 1.54
CA PRO A 423 -4.73 6.23 2.67
C PRO A 423 -5.63 7.43 2.88
N SER A 424 -6.85 7.23 3.38
CA SER A 424 -7.67 8.32 3.92
C SER A 424 -7.01 8.92 5.16
N LEU A 425 -6.95 10.26 5.22
CA LEU A 425 -6.34 11.01 6.32
C LEU A 425 -7.28 12.14 6.76
N ALA A 426 -7.41 12.35 8.06
CA ALA A 426 -8.12 13.50 8.62
C ALA A 426 -7.27 14.77 8.48
N GLY A 427 -7.92 15.93 8.38
CA GLY A 427 -7.26 17.20 8.24
C GLY A 427 -7.35 17.79 6.84
N ALA A 428 -6.64 18.90 6.62
CA ALA A 428 -6.60 19.62 5.33
C ALA A 428 -7.99 19.92 4.74
N GLY A 429 -9.01 20.14 5.57
CA GLY A 429 -10.37 20.41 5.10
C GLY A 429 -11.05 19.22 4.40
N GLY A 430 -10.59 17.99 4.65
CA GLY A 430 -11.14 16.77 4.04
C GLY A 430 -10.51 16.40 2.69
N ALA A 431 -9.51 17.16 2.21
CA ALA A 431 -8.91 16.95 0.90
C ALA A 431 -8.20 15.57 0.72
N PHE A 432 -7.96 14.87 1.82
CA PHE A 432 -7.32 13.53 1.82
C PHE A 432 -8.28 12.41 2.26
N LEU A 433 -9.58 12.67 2.31
CA LEU A 433 -10.59 11.64 2.50
C LEU A 433 -10.83 10.91 1.17
N ALA A 434 -10.83 9.59 1.21
CA ALA A 434 -11.26 8.80 0.07
C ALA A 434 -12.79 8.87 -0.10
N PRO A 435 -13.33 8.67 -1.31
CA PRO A 435 -14.78 8.62 -1.54
C PRO A 435 -15.47 7.57 -0.66
N PRO A 436 -16.76 7.74 -0.35
CA PRO A 436 -17.53 6.76 0.43
C PRO A 436 -17.65 5.41 -0.29
N ASN A 437 -18.02 4.38 0.45
CA ASN A 437 -18.25 3.02 -0.07
C ASN A 437 -19.62 2.86 -0.76
N THR A 438 -20.50 3.85 -0.68
CA THR A 438 -21.82 3.87 -1.33
C THR A 438 -21.78 4.68 -2.60
N ASP A 439 -22.54 4.23 -3.63
CA ASP A 439 -22.76 4.95 -4.88
C ASP A 439 -24.04 5.78 -4.81
N THR A 440 -24.23 6.67 -5.79
CA THR A 440 -25.49 7.40 -6.00
C THR A 440 -26.61 6.46 -6.49
N LEU A 441 -26.28 5.36 -7.18
CA LEU A 441 -27.23 4.33 -7.55
C LEU A 441 -27.43 3.35 -6.38
N PRO A 442 -28.61 3.32 -5.74
CA PRO A 442 -28.88 2.42 -4.63
C PRO A 442 -28.60 0.96 -4.94
N GLY A 443 -27.89 0.28 -4.05
CA GLY A 443 -27.48 -1.12 -4.18
C GLY A 443 -26.12 -1.30 -4.85
N VAL A 444 -25.43 -0.23 -5.26
CA VAL A 444 -24.04 -0.27 -5.69
C VAL A 444 -23.14 0.17 -4.55
N PHE A 445 -22.08 -0.60 -4.33
CA PHE A 445 -21.07 -0.35 -3.30
C PHE A 445 -19.68 -0.41 -3.91
N HIS A 446 -18.76 0.39 -3.39
CA HIS A 446 -17.36 0.42 -3.82
C HIS A 446 -16.44 -0.14 -2.73
N VAL A 447 -15.48 -0.97 -3.13
CA VAL A 447 -14.49 -1.58 -2.26
C VAL A 447 -13.09 -1.36 -2.84
N GLY A 448 -12.06 -1.50 -2.04
CA GLY A 448 -10.68 -1.42 -2.51
C GLY A 448 -9.95 -0.15 -2.11
N GLY A 449 -8.81 0.10 -2.77
CA GLY A 449 -7.91 1.18 -2.38
C GLY A 449 -8.34 2.58 -2.81
N ALA A 450 -9.22 2.69 -3.79
CA ALA A 450 -9.68 3.98 -4.33
C ALA A 450 -10.89 4.56 -3.59
N THR A 451 -11.45 3.81 -2.66
CA THR A 451 -12.60 4.18 -1.83
C THR A 451 -12.22 4.08 -0.34
N HIS A 452 -13.09 4.58 0.54
CA HIS A 452 -12.87 4.54 2.00
C HIS A 452 -12.59 3.10 2.48
N PRO A 453 -11.58 2.91 3.33
CA PRO A 453 -10.68 3.85 4.00
C PRO A 453 -9.38 4.18 3.22
N GLY A 454 -9.34 3.97 1.92
CA GLY A 454 -8.21 4.31 1.06
C GLY A 454 -7.19 3.20 0.87
N GLY A 455 -6.04 3.57 0.29
CA GLY A 455 -5.00 2.64 -0.11
C GLY A 455 -4.18 2.06 1.03
N GLY A 456 -3.57 0.92 0.72
CA GLY A 456 -2.82 0.08 1.64
C GLY A 456 -3.56 -1.21 1.97
N LEU A 457 -2.84 -2.34 1.98
CA LEU A 457 -3.43 -3.67 2.01
C LEU A 457 -4.39 -3.88 3.20
N ALA A 458 -4.04 -3.42 4.40
CA ALA A 458 -4.92 -3.51 5.57
C ALA A 458 -6.20 -2.68 5.39
N ARG A 459 -6.10 -1.48 4.80
CA ARG A 459 -7.27 -0.62 4.54
C ARG A 459 -8.21 -1.23 3.50
N VAL A 460 -7.65 -1.83 2.47
CA VAL A 460 -8.43 -2.56 1.45
C VAL A 460 -9.23 -3.71 2.09
N GLY A 461 -8.62 -4.46 3.00
CA GLY A 461 -9.34 -5.50 3.77
C GLY A 461 -10.44 -4.93 4.67
N MET A 462 -10.22 -3.73 5.24
CA MET A 462 -11.24 -3.04 6.05
C MET A 462 -12.35 -2.44 5.19
N SER A 463 -12.05 -1.93 3.98
CA SER A 463 -13.07 -1.52 3.00
C SER A 463 -14.09 -2.64 2.77
N ALA A 464 -13.61 -3.87 2.58
CA ALA A 464 -14.48 -5.04 2.44
C ALA A 464 -15.32 -5.32 3.71
N THR A 465 -14.77 -5.07 4.89
CA THR A 465 -15.52 -5.21 6.15
C THR A 465 -16.64 -4.18 6.26
N VAL A 466 -16.35 -2.93 5.90
CA VAL A 466 -17.32 -1.82 5.87
C VAL A 466 -18.45 -2.14 4.89
N VAL A 467 -18.12 -2.53 3.65
CA VAL A 467 -19.11 -2.86 2.62
C VAL A 467 -19.99 -4.05 3.04
N ALA A 468 -19.39 -5.11 3.60
CA ALA A 468 -20.17 -6.23 4.11
C ALA A 468 -21.14 -5.81 5.25
N GLY A 469 -20.73 -4.88 6.10
CA GLY A 469 -21.59 -4.28 7.13
C GLY A 469 -22.72 -3.43 6.56
N LEU A 470 -22.48 -2.66 5.52
CA LEU A 470 -23.47 -1.82 4.83
C LEU A 470 -24.54 -2.67 4.11
N ILE A 471 -24.14 -3.77 3.48
CA ILE A 471 -25.09 -4.70 2.83
C ILE A 471 -25.85 -5.50 3.88
N GLY A 472 -25.22 -5.88 4.98
CA GLY A 472 -25.83 -6.58 6.10
C GLY A 472 -26.03 -8.08 5.88
N THR A 473 -26.88 -8.69 6.70
CA THR A 473 -27.31 -10.09 6.59
C THR A 473 -28.60 -10.17 5.76
N PRO A 474 -28.91 -11.32 5.13
CA PRO A 474 -30.15 -11.53 4.39
C PRO A 474 -31.40 -11.36 5.22
#